data_5c1ae532f6c778153f2fb1887273a08d
#
_entry.id   5c1ae532f6c778153f2fb1887273a08d
#
_cell.length_a   1.000
_cell.length_b   1.000
_cell.length_c   1.000
_cell.angle_alpha   90.00
_cell.angle_beta   90.00
_cell.angle_gamma   90.00
#
_symmetry.space_group_name_H-M   'P 1'
#
loop_
_entity.id
_entity.type
_entity.pdbx_description
1 polymer ?
#
loop_
_entity_poly.entity_id
_entity_poly.type
_entity_poly.pdbx_seq_one_letter_code
_entity_poly.pdbx_strand_id
1 'polypeptide(L)'
;MLQAPSTEYWFGTDDLGRDVFTRTILGGRTALTITFFGSLIALLWGGLLGIFCGLVGGKIDDVVMRIVDAFLSIPWILAMLLIVSLLGTSTEVLIPALGFFYGKGIVRVARAATHDVIAKDFIVSARARGHSNFSIIWNEIIPNVRDAILVEGAMRWSWMLLGFSSLSFLGFGVSPPTPDWGLMISNARGLMSFAYWAVIAPIVGLSSLIIGINLTADAFAKALGIDRSTKAPV
;
A
#
# COMPACT_ATOMS: atom_id res chain seq x y z
N MET A 1 -11.43 4.80 33.59
CA MET A 1 -12.73 5.40 33.30
C MET A 1 -12.53 6.59 32.38
N LEU A 2 -13.52 6.96 31.63
CA LEU A 2 -13.43 8.02 30.61
C LEU A 2 -13.04 9.37 31.26
N GLN A 3 -11.93 9.97 30.84
CA GLN A 3 -11.43 11.27 31.32
C GLN A 3 -11.18 12.19 30.14
N ALA A 4 -11.57 13.46 30.28
CA ALA A 4 -11.29 14.49 29.27
C ALA A 4 -9.78 14.78 29.17
N PRO A 5 -9.32 15.40 28.06
CA PRO A 5 -7.95 15.85 27.94
C PRO A 5 -7.48 16.68 29.13
N SER A 6 -6.29 16.35 29.66
CA SER A 6 -5.68 16.96 30.87
C SER A 6 -4.15 16.97 30.74
N THR A 7 -3.46 17.53 31.73
CA THR A 7 -2.00 17.49 31.80
C THR A 7 -1.44 16.09 31.98
N GLU A 8 -2.22 15.16 32.56
CA GLU A 8 -1.86 13.76 32.75
C GLU A 8 -2.16 12.94 31.48
N TYR A 9 -3.31 13.21 30.84
CA TYR A 9 -3.76 12.54 29.59
C TYR A 9 -4.01 13.59 28.51
N TRP A 10 -3.01 13.86 27.69
CA TRP A 10 -3.05 14.94 26.68
C TRP A 10 -4.25 14.86 25.74
N PHE A 11 -4.60 13.66 25.31
CA PHE A 11 -5.77 13.39 24.46
C PHE A 11 -6.88 12.67 25.22
N GLY A 12 -6.90 12.78 26.58
CA GLY A 12 -7.87 12.08 27.39
C GLY A 12 -7.70 10.56 27.38
N THR A 13 -8.69 9.87 27.92
CA THR A 13 -8.73 8.41 27.96
C THR A 13 -9.89 7.85 27.13
N ASP A 14 -9.79 6.57 26.73
CA ASP A 14 -10.86 5.82 26.13
C ASP A 14 -11.85 5.25 27.20
N ASP A 15 -12.84 4.48 26.75
CA ASP A 15 -13.85 3.84 27.60
C ASP A 15 -13.29 2.87 28.65
N LEU A 16 -12.11 2.30 28.37
CA LEU A 16 -11.37 1.42 29.27
C LEU A 16 -10.37 2.16 30.15
N GLY A 17 -10.33 3.50 30.09
CA GLY A 17 -9.39 4.32 30.86
C GLY A 17 -7.97 4.33 30.32
N ARG A 18 -7.74 3.89 29.09
CA ARG A 18 -6.41 3.85 28.45
C ARG A 18 -6.10 5.21 27.81
N ASP A 19 -4.84 5.64 27.90
CA ASP A 19 -4.38 6.90 27.32
C ASP A 19 -4.50 6.91 25.79
N VAL A 20 -5.30 7.83 25.26
CA VAL A 20 -5.58 7.96 23.82
C VAL A 20 -4.34 8.43 23.06
N PHE A 21 -3.50 9.33 23.63
CA PHE A 21 -2.30 9.81 22.98
C PHE A 21 -1.30 8.67 22.72
N THR A 22 -0.94 7.94 23.78
CA THR A 22 -0.04 6.78 23.68
C THR A 22 -0.56 5.74 22.69
N ARG A 23 -1.86 5.44 22.73
CA ARG A 23 -2.47 4.48 21.81
C ARG A 23 -2.51 4.98 20.37
N THR A 24 -2.66 6.28 20.15
CA THR A 24 -2.60 6.87 18.80
C THR A 24 -1.20 6.73 18.22
N ILE A 25 -0.15 6.99 18.98
CA ILE A 25 1.24 6.80 18.53
C ILE A 25 1.55 5.32 18.25
N LEU A 26 1.20 4.44 19.17
CA LEU A 26 1.43 3.00 19.02
C LEU A 26 0.60 2.40 17.87
N GLY A 27 -0.64 2.85 17.68
CA GLY A 27 -1.50 2.46 16.57
C GLY A 27 -0.91 2.86 15.21
N GLY A 28 -0.28 4.03 15.14
CA GLY A 28 0.49 4.46 13.98
C GLY A 28 1.66 3.53 13.66
N ARG A 29 2.40 3.09 14.68
CA ARG A 29 3.48 2.11 14.52
C ARG A 29 2.95 0.79 13.95
N THR A 30 1.81 0.30 14.46
CA THR A 30 1.16 -0.93 13.98
C THR A 30 0.78 -0.80 12.50
N ALA A 31 0.07 0.29 12.16
CA ALA A 31 -0.37 0.55 10.79
C ALA A 31 0.82 0.67 9.82
N LEU A 32 1.85 1.43 10.19
CA LEU A 32 3.08 1.59 9.39
C LEU A 32 3.78 0.24 9.17
N THR A 33 3.97 -0.54 10.23
CA THR A 33 4.69 -1.82 10.12
C THR A 33 3.99 -2.76 9.15
N ILE A 34 2.67 -2.98 9.33
CA ILE A 34 1.92 -3.91 8.50
C ILE A 34 1.88 -3.45 7.04
N THR A 35 1.59 -2.17 6.82
CA THR A 35 1.44 -1.66 5.46
C THR A 35 2.77 -1.45 4.75
N PHE A 36 3.85 -1.13 5.47
CA PHE A 36 5.20 -1.05 4.89
C PHE A 36 5.65 -2.41 4.35
N PHE A 37 5.59 -3.46 5.16
CA PHE A 37 5.96 -4.80 4.70
C PHE A 37 4.99 -5.33 3.62
N GLY A 38 3.70 -5.02 3.73
CA GLY A 38 2.74 -5.31 2.67
C GLY A 38 3.08 -4.61 1.36
N SER A 39 3.46 -3.32 1.41
CA SER A 39 3.85 -2.56 0.22
C SER A 39 5.16 -3.07 -0.40
N LEU A 40 6.10 -3.52 0.41
CA LEU A 40 7.34 -4.15 -0.06
C LEU A 40 7.04 -5.45 -0.82
N ILE A 41 6.17 -6.31 -0.28
CA ILE A 41 5.71 -7.51 -0.97
C ILE A 41 5.03 -7.12 -2.30
N ALA A 42 4.12 -6.13 -2.27
CA ALA A 42 3.41 -5.66 -3.46
C ALA A 42 4.37 -5.17 -4.55
N LEU A 43 5.39 -4.40 -4.17
CA LEU A 43 6.44 -3.90 -5.07
C LEU A 43 7.26 -5.04 -5.68
N LEU A 44 7.68 -5.98 -4.86
CA LEU A 44 8.55 -7.08 -5.31
C LEU A 44 7.81 -7.97 -6.33
N TRP A 45 6.69 -8.59 -5.94
CA TRP A 45 6.03 -9.50 -6.84
C TRP A 45 5.36 -8.78 -8.01
N GLY A 46 4.70 -7.64 -7.76
CA GLY A 46 4.02 -6.86 -8.79
C GLY A 46 5.00 -6.25 -9.79
N GLY A 47 6.11 -5.70 -9.31
CA GLY A 47 7.18 -5.15 -10.14
C GLY A 47 7.85 -6.22 -11.00
N LEU A 48 8.28 -7.32 -10.38
CA LEU A 48 8.96 -8.40 -11.10
C LEU A 48 8.05 -9.07 -12.14
N LEU A 49 6.81 -9.39 -11.76
CA LEU A 49 5.86 -9.99 -12.69
C LEU A 49 5.53 -9.04 -13.86
N GLY A 50 5.35 -7.74 -13.58
CA GLY A 50 5.08 -6.75 -14.61
C GLY A 50 6.25 -6.58 -15.57
N ILE A 51 7.50 -6.51 -15.07
CA ILE A 51 8.71 -6.47 -15.89
C ILE A 51 8.82 -7.73 -16.76
N PHE A 52 8.60 -8.91 -16.16
CA PHE A 52 8.63 -10.17 -16.88
C PHE A 52 7.61 -10.20 -18.02
N CYS A 53 6.34 -9.85 -17.75
CA CYS A 53 5.29 -9.78 -18.76
C CYS A 53 5.63 -8.78 -19.88
N GLY A 54 6.11 -7.59 -19.51
CA GLY A 54 6.51 -6.57 -20.48
C GLY A 54 7.65 -7.02 -21.38
N LEU A 55 8.62 -7.80 -20.87
CA LEU A 55 9.75 -8.27 -21.66
C LEU A 55 9.39 -9.44 -22.60
N VAL A 56 8.62 -10.42 -22.09
CA VAL A 56 8.31 -11.65 -22.83
C VAL A 56 7.24 -11.39 -23.88
N GLY A 57 6.22 -10.61 -23.54
CA GLY A 57 5.11 -10.30 -24.45
C GLY A 57 4.31 -11.51 -24.92
N GLY A 58 3.51 -11.31 -25.96
CA GLY A 58 2.76 -12.37 -26.66
C GLY A 58 1.77 -13.13 -25.77
N LYS A 59 1.55 -14.41 -26.07
CA LYS A 59 0.53 -15.23 -25.38
C LYS A 59 0.73 -15.38 -23.88
N ILE A 60 1.98 -15.39 -23.40
CA ILE A 60 2.29 -15.50 -21.96
C ILE A 60 1.82 -14.24 -21.24
N ASP A 61 2.17 -13.09 -21.77
CA ASP A 61 1.72 -11.80 -21.27
C ASP A 61 0.19 -11.70 -21.26
N ASP A 62 -0.46 -12.06 -22.37
CA ASP A 62 -1.92 -12.05 -22.49
C ASP A 62 -2.61 -12.92 -21.43
N VAL A 63 -2.11 -14.13 -21.19
CA VAL A 63 -2.68 -15.04 -20.18
C VAL A 63 -2.49 -14.49 -18.77
N VAL A 64 -1.28 -14.04 -18.43
CA VAL A 64 -0.99 -13.49 -17.10
C VAL A 64 -1.83 -12.25 -16.86
N MET A 65 -1.95 -11.35 -17.83
CA MET A 65 -2.76 -10.14 -17.69
C MET A 65 -4.25 -10.45 -17.54
N ARG A 66 -4.80 -11.47 -18.20
CA ARG A 66 -6.18 -11.93 -17.98
C ARG A 66 -6.38 -12.42 -16.54
N ILE A 67 -5.40 -13.14 -15.96
CA ILE A 67 -5.45 -13.55 -14.56
C ILE A 67 -5.42 -12.34 -13.63
N VAL A 68 -4.51 -11.38 -13.88
CA VAL A 68 -4.43 -10.13 -13.11
C VAL A 68 -5.75 -9.35 -13.19
N ASP A 69 -6.38 -9.29 -14.37
CA ASP A 69 -7.65 -8.62 -14.58
C ASP A 69 -8.80 -9.31 -13.83
N ALA A 70 -8.83 -10.64 -13.81
CA ALA A 70 -9.78 -11.39 -13.02
C ALA A 70 -9.63 -11.09 -11.52
N PHE A 71 -8.40 -11.01 -11.00
CA PHE A 71 -8.16 -10.61 -9.62
C PHE A 71 -8.51 -9.12 -9.35
N LEU A 72 -8.37 -8.25 -10.34
CA LEU A 72 -8.75 -6.84 -10.21
C LEU A 72 -10.27 -6.65 -10.17
N SER A 73 -11.07 -7.54 -10.77
CA SER A 73 -12.52 -7.50 -10.73
C SER A 73 -13.10 -7.86 -9.36
N ILE A 74 -12.34 -8.56 -8.51
CA ILE A 74 -12.79 -8.92 -7.16
C ILE A 74 -12.68 -7.69 -6.25
N PRO A 75 -13.78 -7.24 -5.60
CA PRO A 75 -13.74 -6.20 -4.60
C PRO A 75 -12.76 -6.57 -3.47
N TRP A 76 -11.68 -5.81 -3.35
CA TRP A 76 -10.55 -6.15 -2.48
C TRP A 76 -10.97 -6.36 -1.02
N ILE A 77 -11.92 -5.56 -0.52
CA ILE A 77 -12.38 -5.64 0.87
C ILE A 77 -13.10 -6.96 1.14
N LEU A 78 -13.93 -7.43 0.20
CA LEU A 78 -14.63 -8.72 0.34
C LEU A 78 -13.66 -9.89 0.36
N ALA A 79 -12.66 -9.84 -0.50
CA ALA A 79 -11.62 -10.87 -0.52
C ALA A 79 -10.78 -10.85 0.76
N MET A 80 -10.43 -9.67 1.27
CA MET A 80 -9.71 -9.54 2.55
C MET A 80 -10.55 -10.05 3.72
N LEU A 81 -11.84 -9.70 3.79
CA LEU A 81 -12.75 -10.22 4.81
C LEU A 81 -12.82 -11.75 4.79
N LEU A 82 -12.90 -12.35 3.61
CA LEU A 82 -12.90 -13.81 3.46
C LEU A 82 -11.59 -14.43 3.96
N ILE A 83 -10.43 -13.90 3.54
CA ILE A 83 -9.12 -14.39 3.95
C ILE A 83 -8.96 -14.31 5.47
N VAL A 84 -9.25 -13.15 6.05
CA VAL A 84 -9.07 -12.93 7.49
C VAL A 84 -10.08 -13.76 8.31
N SER A 85 -11.29 -13.97 7.82
CA SER A 85 -12.26 -14.83 8.48
C SER A 85 -11.85 -16.31 8.51
N LEU A 86 -11.10 -16.78 7.50
CA LEU A 86 -10.63 -18.16 7.39
C LEU A 86 -9.28 -18.38 8.09
N LEU A 87 -8.35 -17.43 7.99
CA LEU A 87 -6.96 -17.59 8.41
C LEU A 87 -6.61 -16.77 9.67
N GLY A 88 -7.52 -15.91 10.14
CA GLY A 88 -7.30 -15.05 11.30
C GLY A 88 -6.69 -13.70 10.97
N THR A 89 -6.51 -12.87 12.03
CA THR A 89 -6.07 -11.47 11.97
C THR A 89 -4.60 -11.29 12.36
N SER A 90 -3.80 -12.34 12.28
CA SER A 90 -2.37 -12.25 12.60
C SER A 90 -1.60 -11.42 11.56
N THR A 91 -0.48 -10.85 11.96
CA THR A 91 0.37 -10.08 11.05
C THR A 91 0.91 -10.92 9.91
N GLU A 92 1.16 -12.22 10.16
CA GLU A 92 1.61 -13.21 9.17
C GLU A 92 0.56 -13.45 8.07
N VAL A 93 -0.73 -13.20 8.34
CA VAL A 93 -1.82 -13.27 7.36
C VAL A 93 -2.05 -11.91 6.70
N LEU A 94 -2.13 -10.84 7.51
CA LEU A 94 -2.46 -9.50 7.01
C LEU A 94 -1.42 -8.95 6.04
N ILE A 95 -0.12 -9.09 6.36
CA ILE A 95 0.96 -8.54 5.54
C ILE A 95 0.97 -9.14 4.13
N PRO A 96 1.06 -10.48 3.94
CA PRO A 96 1.09 -11.05 2.60
C PRO A 96 -0.23 -10.88 1.85
N ALA A 97 -1.38 -10.93 2.54
CA ALA A 97 -2.68 -10.74 1.90
C ALA A 97 -2.81 -9.30 1.34
N LEU A 98 -2.50 -8.27 2.13
CA LEU A 98 -2.47 -6.88 1.66
C LEU A 98 -1.46 -6.73 0.52
N GLY A 99 -0.24 -7.25 0.68
CA GLY A 99 0.79 -7.20 -0.35
C GLY A 99 0.33 -7.81 -1.68
N PHE A 100 -0.32 -8.97 -1.64
CA PHE A 100 -0.87 -9.59 -2.82
C PHE A 100 -1.95 -8.74 -3.49
N PHE A 101 -2.93 -8.24 -2.73
CA PHE A 101 -4.03 -7.46 -3.30
C PHE A 101 -3.61 -6.12 -3.86
N TYR A 102 -2.66 -5.43 -3.24
CA TYR A 102 -2.18 -4.14 -3.75
C TYR A 102 -1.15 -4.26 -4.87
N GLY A 103 -0.40 -5.36 -4.93
CA GLY A 103 0.62 -5.59 -5.94
C GLY A 103 0.08 -5.79 -7.36
N LYS A 104 -1.14 -6.32 -7.52
CA LYS A 104 -1.77 -6.51 -8.85
C LYS A 104 -1.86 -5.22 -9.68
N GLY A 105 -2.02 -4.05 -9.04
CA GLY A 105 -1.98 -2.77 -9.73
C GLY A 105 -0.58 -2.39 -10.20
N ILE A 106 0.45 -2.76 -9.43
CA ILE A 106 1.86 -2.52 -9.76
C ILE A 106 2.27 -3.34 -10.98
N VAL A 107 1.75 -4.55 -11.16
CA VAL A 107 2.00 -5.38 -12.36
C VAL A 107 1.72 -4.61 -13.63
N ARG A 108 0.58 -3.91 -13.71
CA ARG A 108 0.19 -3.15 -14.90
C ARG A 108 1.13 -1.98 -15.18
N VAL A 109 1.51 -1.24 -14.15
CA VAL A 109 2.41 -0.08 -14.27
C VAL A 109 3.81 -0.53 -14.66
N ALA A 110 4.34 -1.56 -14.01
CA ALA A 110 5.65 -2.11 -14.32
C ALA A 110 5.71 -2.69 -15.74
N ARG A 111 4.64 -3.38 -16.18
CA ARG A 111 4.50 -3.88 -17.54
C ARG A 111 4.51 -2.74 -18.57
N ALA A 112 3.71 -1.70 -18.37
CA ALA A 112 3.65 -0.56 -19.27
C ALA A 112 4.99 0.15 -19.35
N ALA A 113 5.63 0.45 -18.22
CA ALA A 113 6.96 1.06 -18.18
C ALA A 113 8.02 0.20 -18.90
N THR A 114 7.92 -1.13 -18.78
CA THR A 114 8.81 -2.06 -19.46
C THR A 114 8.61 -2.02 -20.97
N HIS A 115 7.37 -1.97 -21.46
CA HIS A 115 7.09 -1.82 -22.88
C HIS A 115 7.71 -0.56 -23.49
N ASP A 116 7.65 0.56 -22.77
CA ASP A 116 8.26 1.82 -23.20
C ASP A 116 9.79 1.72 -23.30
N VAL A 117 10.41 0.93 -22.43
CA VAL A 117 11.88 0.75 -22.38
C VAL A 117 12.36 -0.24 -23.44
N ILE A 118 11.67 -1.37 -23.65
CA ILE A 118 12.12 -2.40 -24.60
C ILE A 118 12.10 -1.94 -26.05
N ALA A 119 11.34 -0.89 -26.38
CA ALA A 119 11.31 -0.30 -27.71
C ALA A 119 12.51 0.60 -28.01
N LYS A 120 13.39 0.87 -27.04
CA LYS A 120 14.53 1.77 -27.20
C LYS A 120 15.73 1.07 -27.85
N ASP A 121 16.52 1.83 -28.61
CA ASP A 121 17.67 1.34 -29.39
C ASP A 121 18.74 0.63 -28.57
N PHE A 122 18.96 1.04 -27.32
CA PHE A 122 19.95 0.40 -26.47
C PHE A 122 19.58 -1.04 -26.10
N ILE A 123 18.27 -1.37 -25.98
CA ILE A 123 17.80 -2.74 -25.78
C ILE A 123 18.00 -3.58 -27.03
N VAL A 124 17.68 -3.00 -28.22
CA VAL A 124 17.92 -3.66 -29.52
C VAL A 124 19.41 -3.97 -29.67
N SER A 125 20.27 -3.01 -29.34
CA SER A 125 21.73 -3.17 -29.37
C SER A 125 22.23 -4.24 -28.36
N ALA A 126 21.65 -4.29 -27.15
CA ALA A 126 22.00 -5.33 -26.17
C ALA A 126 21.62 -6.73 -26.66
N ARG A 127 20.45 -6.88 -27.27
CA ARG A 127 20.01 -8.16 -27.90
C ARG A 127 20.92 -8.55 -29.05
N ALA A 128 21.30 -7.61 -29.91
CA ALA A 128 22.21 -7.85 -31.03
C ALA A 128 23.62 -8.30 -30.56
N ARG A 129 24.08 -7.84 -29.38
CA ARG A 129 25.32 -8.30 -28.74
C ARG A 129 25.19 -9.67 -28.04
N GLY A 130 24.02 -10.30 -28.07
CA GLY A 130 23.81 -11.63 -27.49
C GLY A 130 23.57 -11.64 -25.99
N HIS A 131 23.21 -10.51 -25.36
CA HIS A 131 22.86 -10.48 -23.95
C HIS A 131 21.62 -11.33 -23.68
N SER A 132 21.68 -12.14 -22.60
CA SER A 132 20.53 -12.94 -22.17
C SER A 132 19.40 -12.05 -21.66
N ASN A 133 18.15 -12.55 -21.70
CA ASN A 133 17.00 -11.84 -21.12
C ASN A 133 17.21 -11.46 -19.66
N PHE A 134 17.85 -12.32 -18.88
CA PHE A 134 18.19 -12.05 -17.47
C PHE A 134 19.14 -10.85 -17.35
N SER A 135 20.19 -10.81 -18.17
CA SER A 135 21.13 -9.67 -18.20
C SER A 135 20.43 -8.38 -18.61
N ILE A 136 19.53 -8.44 -19.60
CA ILE A 136 18.77 -7.28 -20.07
C ILE A 136 17.83 -6.78 -18.97
N ILE A 137 17.16 -7.66 -18.20
CA ILE A 137 16.31 -7.26 -17.10
C ILE A 137 17.11 -6.49 -16.04
N TRP A 138 18.22 -7.05 -15.57
CA TRP A 138 18.96 -6.49 -14.44
C TRP A 138 19.76 -5.24 -14.79
N ASN A 139 20.38 -5.20 -15.97
CA ASN A 139 21.31 -4.14 -16.33
C ASN A 139 20.66 -3.01 -17.13
N GLU A 140 19.56 -3.29 -17.84
CA GLU A 140 18.94 -2.33 -18.73
C GLU A 140 17.50 -1.96 -18.31
N ILE A 141 16.63 -2.94 -18.01
CA ILE A 141 15.22 -2.65 -17.74
C ILE A 141 15.03 -2.13 -16.33
N ILE A 142 15.44 -2.87 -15.29
CA ILE A 142 15.23 -2.47 -13.90
C ILE A 142 15.73 -1.05 -13.61
N PRO A 143 16.97 -0.65 -13.99
CA PRO A 143 17.44 0.70 -13.74
C PRO A 143 16.59 1.80 -14.41
N ASN A 144 15.96 1.48 -15.55
CA ASN A 144 15.16 2.44 -16.31
C ASN A 144 13.69 2.50 -15.91
N VAL A 145 13.14 1.46 -15.27
CA VAL A 145 11.73 1.41 -14.84
C VAL A 145 11.55 1.58 -13.32
N ARG A 146 12.62 1.43 -12.54
CA ARG A 146 12.56 1.44 -11.07
C ARG A 146 11.86 2.68 -10.50
N ASP A 147 12.15 3.84 -11.06
CA ASP A 147 11.64 5.10 -10.54
C ASP A 147 10.10 5.17 -10.69
N ALA A 148 9.56 4.74 -11.83
CA ALA A 148 8.12 4.66 -12.04
C ALA A 148 7.47 3.63 -11.10
N ILE A 149 8.12 2.47 -10.88
CA ILE A 149 7.63 1.43 -9.97
C ILE A 149 7.67 1.90 -8.52
N LEU A 150 8.74 2.60 -8.08
CA LEU A 150 8.87 3.12 -6.72
C LEU A 150 7.81 4.19 -6.42
N VAL A 151 7.58 5.11 -7.36
CA VAL A 151 6.53 6.14 -7.22
C VAL A 151 5.15 5.49 -7.12
N GLU A 152 4.84 4.52 -7.98
CA GLU A 152 3.59 3.76 -7.92
C GLU A 152 3.46 3.01 -6.58
N GLY A 153 4.54 2.39 -6.11
CA GLY A 153 4.58 1.70 -4.83
C GLY A 153 4.28 2.60 -3.65
N ALA A 154 4.85 3.80 -3.62
CA ALA A 154 4.59 4.78 -2.57
C ALA A 154 3.12 5.22 -2.55
N MET A 155 2.50 5.44 -3.71
CA MET A 155 1.07 5.73 -3.81
C MET A 155 0.21 4.55 -3.36
N ARG A 156 0.57 3.33 -3.73
CA ARG A 156 -0.13 2.11 -3.27
C ARG A 156 -0.01 1.91 -1.77
N TRP A 157 1.10 2.33 -1.16
CA TRP A 157 1.27 2.28 0.29
C TRP A 157 0.26 3.17 1.01
N SER A 158 0.03 4.40 0.57
CA SER A 158 -1.00 5.27 1.19
C SER A 158 -2.41 4.69 1.05
N TRP A 159 -2.77 4.10 -0.10
CA TRP A 159 -4.03 3.39 -0.29
C TRP A 159 -4.14 2.15 0.61
N MET A 160 -3.04 1.42 0.80
CA MET A 160 -2.98 0.27 1.69
C MET A 160 -3.18 0.65 3.15
N LEU A 161 -2.65 1.81 3.60
CA LEU A 161 -2.91 2.36 4.93
C LEU A 161 -4.41 2.61 5.16
N LEU A 162 -5.06 3.26 4.21
CA LEU A 162 -6.51 3.48 4.26
C LEU A 162 -7.27 2.16 4.27
N GLY A 163 -6.88 1.23 3.40
CA GLY A 163 -7.50 -0.09 3.31
C GLY A 163 -7.34 -0.91 4.58
N PHE A 164 -6.14 -0.97 5.14
CA PHE A 164 -5.89 -1.65 6.41
C PHE A 164 -6.71 -1.04 7.55
N SER A 165 -6.74 0.29 7.65
CA SER A 165 -7.55 0.98 8.67
C SER A 165 -9.05 0.72 8.49
N SER A 166 -9.54 0.63 7.25
CA SER A 166 -10.93 0.27 6.95
C SER A 166 -11.25 -1.16 7.37
N LEU A 167 -10.35 -2.10 7.12
CA LEU A 167 -10.46 -3.49 7.55
C LEU A 167 -10.49 -3.60 9.07
N SER A 168 -9.61 -2.89 9.75
CA SER A 168 -9.55 -2.80 11.20
C SER A 168 -10.79 -2.15 11.80
N PHE A 169 -11.34 -1.11 11.16
CA PHE A 169 -12.60 -0.48 11.58
C PHE A 169 -13.77 -1.48 11.56
N LEU A 170 -13.76 -2.42 10.61
CA LEU A 170 -14.75 -3.50 10.54
C LEU A 170 -14.49 -4.63 11.56
N GLY A 171 -13.43 -4.54 12.35
CA GLY A 171 -13.07 -5.55 13.36
C GLY A 171 -12.17 -6.69 12.85
N PHE A 172 -11.65 -6.58 11.63
CA PHE A 172 -10.78 -7.58 10.99
C PHE A 172 -9.30 -7.13 10.88
N GLY A 173 -8.91 -6.17 11.70
CA GLY A 173 -7.51 -5.75 11.87
C GLY A 173 -6.79 -6.60 12.92
N VAL A 174 -5.74 -6.03 13.54
CA VAL A 174 -5.02 -6.69 14.62
C VAL A 174 -5.88 -6.83 15.86
N SER A 175 -5.68 -7.96 16.58
CA SER A 175 -6.45 -8.24 17.79
C SER A 175 -6.00 -7.39 18.99
N PRO A 176 -6.93 -6.98 19.88
CA PRO A 176 -6.57 -6.39 21.17
C PRO A 176 -5.59 -7.31 21.94
N PRO A 177 -4.70 -6.75 22.79
CA PRO A 177 -4.63 -5.35 23.24
C PRO A 177 -3.87 -4.39 22.31
N THR A 178 -3.34 -4.88 21.16
CA THR A 178 -2.55 -4.08 20.24
C THR A 178 -3.37 -2.88 19.73
N PRO A 179 -2.87 -1.63 19.88
CA PRO A 179 -3.57 -0.48 19.38
C PRO A 179 -3.50 -0.42 17.85
N ASP A 180 -4.60 -0.01 17.25
CA ASP A 180 -4.76 0.18 15.82
C ASP A 180 -5.77 1.30 15.58
N TRP A 181 -5.49 2.20 14.65
CA TRP A 181 -6.32 3.37 14.43
C TRP A 181 -7.74 3.03 13.98
N GLY A 182 -7.91 2.07 13.07
CA GLY A 182 -9.24 1.65 12.61
C GLY A 182 -10.07 1.08 13.75
N LEU A 183 -9.48 0.20 14.56
CA LEU A 183 -10.13 -0.39 15.73
C LEU A 183 -10.44 0.66 16.81
N MET A 184 -9.53 1.61 17.07
CA MET A 184 -9.76 2.72 18.00
C MET A 184 -10.97 3.56 17.57
N ILE A 185 -11.06 3.93 16.29
CA ILE A 185 -12.20 4.69 15.75
C ILE A 185 -13.49 3.88 15.88
N SER A 186 -13.46 2.59 15.54
CA SER A 186 -14.62 1.71 15.63
C SER A 186 -15.17 1.62 17.05
N ASN A 187 -14.30 1.41 18.04
CA ASN A 187 -14.67 1.29 19.45
C ASN A 187 -15.21 2.61 20.01
N ALA A 188 -14.59 3.73 19.63
CA ALA A 188 -14.95 5.04 20.15
C ALA A 188 -16.12 5.73 19.42
N ARG A 189 -16.60 5.20 18.28
CA ARG A 189 -17.66 5.85 17.46
C ARG A 189 -18.94 6.16 18.24
N GLY A 190 -19.32 5.29 19.17
CA GLY A 190 -20.49 5.50 20.05
C GLY A 190 -20.29 6.56 21.13
N LEU A 191 -19.06 6.99 21.37
CA LEU A 191 -18.69 7.97 22.38
C LEU A 191 -18.52 9.39 21.82
N MET A 192 -18.78 9.59 20.50
CA MET A 192 -18.51 10.84 19.80
C MET A 192 -19.15 12.06 20.46
N SER A 193 -20.31 11.88 21.11
CA SER A 193 -21.05 12.98 21.75
C SER A 193 -20.44 13.46 23.07
N PHE A 194 -19.61 12.64 23.75
CA PHE A 194 -19.05 12.99 25.06
C PHE A 194 -17.51 12.83 25.13
N ALA A 195 -16.91 12.03 24.26
CA ALA A 195 -15.47 11.76 24.22
C ALA A 195 -14.95 11.80 22.78
N TYR A 196 -15.21 12.90 22.09
CA TYR A 196 -14.81 13.12 20.70
C TYR A 196 -13.31 12.95 20.46
N TRP A 197 -12.48 13.23 21.47
CA TRP A 197 -11.01 13.09 21.41
C TRP A 197 -10.58 11.67 21.09
N ALA A 198 -11.28 10.66 21.60
CA ALA A 198 -10.97 9.26 21.36
C ALA A 198 -11.19 8.82 19.89
N VAL A 199 -12.04 9.55 19.17
CA VAL A 199 -12.29 9.34 17.74
C VAL A 199 -11.40 10.23 16.87
N ILE A 200 -11.29 11.53 17.23
CA ILE A 200 -10.57 12.52 16.40
C ILE A 200 -9.07 12.25 16.38
N ALA A 201 -8.48 11.87 17.53
CA ALA A 201 -7.03 11.65 17.60
C ALA A 201 -6.52 10.60 16.60
N PRO A 202 -7.07 9.37 16.53
CA PRO A 202 -6.63 8.38 15.53
C PRO A 202 -7.00 8.78 14.09
N ILE A 203 -8.10 9.52 13.85
CA ILE A 203 -8.43 10.04 12.51
C ILE A 203 -7.38 11.04 12.05
N VAL A 204 -7.00 12.00 12.89
CA VAL A 204 -5.96 12.99 12.58
C VAL A 204 -4.61 12.29 12.35
N GLY A 205 -4.27 11.29 13.18
CA GLY A 205 -3.06 10.49 13.01
C GLY A 205 -3.02 9.78 11.64
N LEU A 206 -4.09 9.09 11.29
CA LEU A 206 -4.21 8.40 10.00
C LEU A 206 -4.16 9.37 8.81
N SER A 207 -4.95 10.45 8.88
CA SER A 207 -5.03 11.42 7.78
C SER A 207 -3.71 12.14 7.55
N SER A 208 -3.03 12.58 8.62
CA SER A 208 -1.74 13.24 8.50
C SER A 208 -0.66 12.32 7.93
N LEU A 209 -0.68 11.03 8.29
CA LEU A 209 0.26 10.07 7.74
C LEU A 209 0.01 9.81 6.24
N ILE A 210 -1.24 9.63 5.84
CA ILE A 210 -1.61 9.44 4.43
C ILE A 210 -1.22 10.67 3.60
N ILE A 211 -1.51 11.87 4.09
CA ILE A 211 -1.13 13.12 3.42
C ILE A 211 0.40 13.23 3.32
N GLY A 212 1.12 12.94 4.40
CA GLY A 212 2.58 12.97 4.43
C GLY A 212 3.21 12.02 3.42
N ILE A 213 2.73 10.78 3.33
CA ILE A 213 3.21 9.81 2.35
C ILE A 213 2.92 10.28 0.92
N ASN A 214 1.71 10.77 0.63
CA ASN A 214 1.37 11.25 -0.70
C ASN A 214 2.22 12.46 -1.11
N LEU A 215 2.38 13.45 -0.23
CA LEU A 215 3.24 14.60 -0.50
C LEU A 215 4.70 14.20 -0.73
N THR A 216 5.20 13.24 0.03
CA THR A 216 6.56 12.70 -0.15
C THR A 216 6.68 11.97 -1.49
N ALA A 217 5.69 11.14 -1.84
CA ALA A 217 5.66 10.44 -3.13
C ALA A 217 5.61 11.40 -4.31
N ASP A 218 4.80 12.46 -4.23
CA ASP A 218 4.70 13.49 -5.27
C ASP A 218 6.00 14.30 -5.40
N ALA A 219 6.63 14.68 -4.28
CA ALA A 219 7.91 15.37 -4.29
C ALA A 219 9.00 14.49 -4.92
N PHE A 220 9.01 13.20 -4.59
CA PHE A 220 9.93 12.22 -5.16
C PHE A 220 9.71 12.04 -6.66
N ALA A 221 8.46 11.91 -7.10
CA ALA A 221 8.10 11.82 -8.52
C ALA A 221 8.58 13.04 -9.32
N LYS A 222 8.39 14.25 -8.78
CA LYS A 222 8.87 15.49 -9.40
C LYS A 222 10.39 15.55 -9.47
N ALA A 223 11.08 15.17 -8.39
CA ALA A 223 12.56 15.13 -8.36
C ALA A 223 13.15 14.15 -9.39
N LEU A 224 12.43 13.07 -9.71
CA LEU A 224 12.81 12.10 -10.74
C LEU A 224 12.36 12.49 -12.16
N GLY A 225 11.71 13.64 -12.34
CA GLY A 225 11.20 14.09 -13.64
C GLY A 225 9.99 13.30 -14.15
N ILE A 226 9.30 12.56 -13.26
CA ILE A 226 8.08 11.80 -13.58
C ILE A 226 6.89 12.74 -13.34
N ASP A 227 6.75 13.77 -14.20
CA ASP A 227 5.63 14.69 -14.08
C ASP A 227 4.36 14.10 -14.71
N ARG A 228 3.37 13.82 -13.87
CA ARG A 228 2.05 13.33 -14.27
C ARG A 228 1.13 14.45 -14.81
N SER A 229 1.46 15.72 -14.55
CA SER A 229 0.63 16.85 -14.96
C SER A 229 0.67 17.11 -16.47
N THR A 230 1.72 16.64 -17.15
CA THR A 230 1.96 16.89 -18.59
C THR A 230 1.36 15.82 -19.51
N LYS A 231 0.79 14.73 -18.98
CA LYS A 231 0.18 13.63 -19.78
C LYS A 231 -1.35 13.55 -19.64
N ALA A 232 -2.06 14.65 -19.38
CA ALA A 232 -3.48 14.70 -19.61
C ALA A 232 -3.70 14.76 -21.13
N PRO A 233 -4.36 13.77 -21.77
CA PRO A 233 -4.72 13.89 -23.16
C PRO A 233 -5.71 15.06 -23.33
N VAL A 234 -5.39 15.96 -24.24
CA VAL A 234 -6.31 16.97 -24.78
C VAL A 234 -7.39 16.26 -25.58
#